data_e48d1a428165ac90f0195300c5631903
#
_entry.id   e48d1a428165ac90f0195300c5631903
#
_cell.length_a   1.000
_cell.length_b   1.000
_cell.length_c   1.000
_cell.angle_alpha   90.00
_cell.angle_beta   90.00
_cell.angle_gamma   90.00
#
_symmetry.space_group_name_H-M   'P 1'
#
loop_
_entity.id
_entity.type
_entity.pdbx_description
1 polymer ?
#
loop_
_entity_poly.entity_id
_entity_poly.type
_entity_poly.pdbx_seq_one_letter_code
_entity_poly.pdbx_strand_id
1 'polypeptide(L)'
;MIKNIKSKISILIIVSTLFFASCEKSDNYMATGNDEIHLFIWRAMNNYYLWQPNVPDLSDTRFTNIGQLYSEYSNFSSPRDVFESLLYQPGVVDRFSWIVDDYVALENSFQGINLSNGMEFGLVRYDSDASKVFGYVRYVIPGSDAEAQNIERGMLFSEVDGVQLTESNYRDLLFDDSTNYSITLADFNGGNPLSNSTIISLTKTQLQENPVAIVKTIQEGNNTIGYLLYNQFSSSFDSNLNAAFATFQSENITDLIIDLRYNGGGSINTATYLGAMVTGQFNGQLFSKEQWNTKIQELLDASIFENNFTNEIVKKDQNQNIILQEPINSLNLNRVYFITTGSSASASELVMNSLSSYINVSSVGKKTVGKVQGSVTLYDSDNYTRTGENLASNHNWALQPLVLEIKNKDNFNEPDGITPTVELSEDFGNLGELGERSDPLLDRTIVLIATGSRSLNSKSNDFSELKQISNSKENYPSGNNMFIELKNKKLNKKVQ
;
A
#
# COMPACT_ATOMS: atom_id res chain seq x y z
N MET A 1 -102.37 36.76 5.10
CA MET A 1 -101.19 36.51 5.88
C MET A 1 -100.74 35.10 5.57
N ILE A 2 -99.86 34.96 4.57
CA ILE A 2 -99.48 33.69 4.00
C ILE A 2 -97.99 33.56 4.14
N LYS A 3 -97.49 32.56 4.86
CA LYS A 3 -96.06 32.25 4.95
C LYS A 3 -95.73 31.12 4.00
N ASN A 4 -94.84 31.44 3.07
CA ASN A 4 -94.23 30.52 2.14
C ASN A 4 -93.22 29.59 2.87
N ILE A 5 -93.36 28.27 2.71
CA ILE A 5 -92.42 27.26 3.06
C ILE A 5 -91.71 26.87 1.78
N LYS A 6 -90.38 27.23 1.66
CA LYS A 6 -89.53 26.73 0.62
C LYS A 6 -88.83 25.47 1.08
N SER A 7 -89.18 24.35 0.47
CA SER A 7 -88.47 23.09 0.60
C SER A 7 -87.02 23.20 0.06
N LYS A 8 -86.04 22.92 0.85
CA LYS A 8 -84.64 22.73 0.40
C LYS A 8 -84.40 21.27 0.20
N ILE A 9 -84.21 20.87 -1.02
CA ILE A 9 -83.74 19.58 -1.40
C ILE A 9 -82.16 19.61 -1.23
N SER A 10 -81.63 18.89 -0.24
CA SER A 10 -80.21 18.73 -0.08
C SER A 10 -79.77 17.52 -0.91
N ILE A 11 -79.05 17.80 -1.97
CA ILE A 11 -78.34 16.79 -2.76
C ILE A 11 -77.12 16.37 -1.96
N LEU A 12 -77.12 15.15 -1.45
CA LEU A 12 -75.95 14.53 -0.78
C LEU A 12 -75.03 14.01 -1.87
N ILE A 13 -73.96 14.77 -2.15
CA ILE A 13 -72.83 14.30 -3.00
C ILE A 13 -71.97 13.41 -2.14
N ILE A 14 -72.03 12.09 -2.35
CA ILE A 14 -71.13 11.11 -1.81
C ILE A 14 -69.81 11.21 -2.66
N VAL A 15 -68.83 11.94 -2.16
CA VAL A 15 -67.46 11.89 -2.70
C VAL A 15 -66.82 10.60 -2.20
N SER A 16 -66.81 9.59 -3.06
CA SER A 16 -66.05 8.37 -2.88
C SER A 16 -64.56 8.72 -3.02
N THR A 17 -63.88 8.97 -1.92
CA THR A 17 -62.42 9.01 -1.85
C THR A 17 -61.94 7.58 -2.00
N LEU A 18 -61.55 7.23 -3.23
CA LEU A 18 -60.69 6.09 -3.50
C LEU A 18 -59.33 6.36 -2.83
N PHE A 19 -59.14 5.83 -1.62
CA PHE A 19 -57.82 5.61 -1.07
C PHE A 19 -57.14 4.58 -1.97
N PHE A 20 -56.27 5.04 -2.88
CA PHE A 20 -55.22 4.18 -3.39
C PHE A 20 -54.32 3.88 -2.20
N ALA A 21 -54.59 2.81 -1.50
CA ALA A 21 -53.57 2.15 -0.70
C ALA A 21 -52.51 1.67 -1.71
N SER A 22 -51.51 2.50 -1.92
CA SER A 22 -50.25 2.03 -2.45
C SER A 22 -49.74 1.00 -1.41
N CYS A 23 -50.01 -0.27 -1.68
CA CYS A 23 -49.23 -1.33 -1.06
C CYS A 23 -47.77 -1.11 -1.55
N GLU A 24 -46.99 -0.34 -0.84
CA GLU A 24 -45.58 -0.60 -0.80
C GLU A 24 -45.48 -2.07 -0.37
N LYS A 25 -45.13 -2.94 -1.31
CA LYS A 25 -44.56 -4.22 -0.95
C LYS A 25 -43.32 -3.89 -0.12
N SER A 26 -43.49 -3.88 1.20
CA SER A 26 -42.36 -4.11 2.07
C SER A 26 -41.90 -5.54 1.73
N ASP A 27 -40.92 -5.65 0.88
CA ASP A 27 -40.19 -6.88 0.74
C ASP A 27 -39.64 -7.16 2.15
N ASN A 28 -40.29 -8.07 2.87
CA ASN A 28 -39.83 -8.58 4.16
C ASN A 28 -38.61 -9.48 3.91
N TYR A 29 -37.56 -8.90 3.32
CA TYR A 29 -36.29 -9.56 3.23
C TYR A 29 -35.65 -9.48 4.61
N MET A 30 -35.50 -10.63 5.28
CA MET A 30 -34.76 -10.72 6.52
C MET A 30 -33.29 -10.78 6.14
N ALA A 31 -32.55 -9.72 6.41
CA ALA A 31 -31.11 -9.66 6.18
C ALA A 31 -30.42 -10.84 6.87
N THR A 32 -29.55 -11.53 6.18
CA THR A 32 -28.61 -12.50 6.75
C THR A 32 -27.29 -11.78 7.13
N GLY A 33 -26.40 -12.40 7.91
CA GLY A 33 -25.15 -11.76 8.31
C GLY A 33 -24.30 -11.24 7.14
N ASN A 34 -24.35 -11.93 5.98
CA ASN A 34 -23.63 -11.49 4.77
C ASN A 34 -24.31 -10.28 4.10
N ASP A 35 -25.64 -10.14 4.17
CA ASP A 35 -26.36 -9.04 3.52
C ASP A 35 -25.96 -7.68 4.10
N GLU A 36 -25.73 -7.60 5.42
CA GLU A 36 -25.26 -6.38 6.07
C GLU A 36 -23.87 -6.00 5.58
N ILE A 37 -22.98 -7.00 5.43
CA ILE A 37 -21.63 -6.79 4.89
C ILE A 37 -21.69 -6.34 3.42
N HIS A 38 -22.56 -6.94 2.61
CA HIS A 38 -22.76 -6.54 1.21
C HIS A 38 -23.26 -5.10 1.09
N LEU A 39 -24.15 -4.68 1.98
CA LEU A 39 -24.63 -3.28 2.05
C LEU A 39 -23.50 -2.32 2.43
N PHE A 40 -22.70 -2.68 3.43
CA PHE A 40 -21.50 -1.92 3.80
C PHE A 40 -20.54 -1.78 2.61
N ILE A 41 -20.22 -2.87 1.91
CA ILE A 41 -19.32 -2.86 0.76
C ILE A 41 -19.86 -1.90 -0.30
N TRP A 42 -21.13 -2.03 -0.69
CA TRP A 42 -21.70 -1.19 -1.73
C TRP A 42 -21.69 0.30 -1.34
N ARG A 43 -22.13 0.63 -0.12
CA ARG A 43 -22.15 2.03 0.37
C ARG A 43 -20.76 2.64 0.43
N ALA A 44 -19.80 1.90 0.95
CA ALA A 44 -18.42 2.35 1.05
C ALA A 44 -17.80 2.62 -0.33
N MET A 45 -17.99 1.69 -1.28
CA MET A 45 -17.53 1.83 -2.66
C MET A 45 -18.25 2.96 -3.39
N ASN A 46 -19.57 3.08 -3.24
CA ASN A 46 -20.34 4.18 -3.85
C ASN A 46 -19.85 5.55 -3.37
N ASN A 47 -19.47 5.69 -2.09
CA ASN A 47 -19.02 6.96 -1.53
C ASN A 47 -17.58 7.28 -1.86
N TYR A 48 -16.66 6.32 -1.75
CA TYR A 48 -15.23 6.60 -1.69
C TYR A 48 -14.45 6.12 -2.92
N TYR A 49 -14.92 5.13 -3.67
CA TYR A 49 -14.15 4.52 -4.74
C TYR A 49 -13.77 5.52 -5.84
N LEU A 50 -12.50 5.55 -6.23
CA LEU A 50 -11.96 6.53 -7.18
C LEU A 50 -12.70 6.52 -8.52
N TRP A 51 -12.99 5.33 -9.02
CA TRP A 51 -13.70 5.14 -10.30
C TRP A 51 -15.20 4.87 -10.12
N GLN A 52 -15.82 5.30 -9.02
CA GLN A 52 -17.25 5.16 -8.80
C GLN A 52 -18.10 5.63 -9.99
N PRO A 53 -17.79 6.77 -10.67
CA PRO A 53 -18.59 7.22 -11.82
C PRO A 53 -18.49 6.31 -13.05
N ASN A 54 -17.47 5.45 -13.11
CA ASN A 54 -17.21 4.53 -14.22
C ASN A 54 -17.86 3.15 -14.03
N VAL A 55 -18.40 2.86 -12.84
CA VAL A 55 -19.04 1.59 -12.49
C VAL A 55 -20.55 1.79 -12.38
N PRO A 56 -21.36 1.30 -13.36
CA PRO A 56 -22.81 1.49 -13.35
C PRO A 56 -23.49 0.96 -12.09
N ASP A 57 -22.98 -0.15 -11.52
CA ASP A 57 -23.52 -0.78 -10.31
C ASP A 57 -23.25 0.04 -9.05
N LEU A 58 -22.36 1.04 -9.11
CA LEU A 58 -22.13 2.03 -8.06
C LEU A 58 -22.88 3.35 -8.28
N SER A 59 -23.84 3.42 -9.25
CA SER A 59 -24.66 4.61 -9.42
C SER A 59 -25.58 4.84 -8.22
N ASP A 60 -25.80 6.10 -7.80
CA ASP A 60 -26.73 6.46 -6.72
C ASP A 60 -28.18 6.04 -6.98
N THR A 61 -28.53 5.81 -8.23
CA THR A 61 -29.87 5.37 -8.65
C THR A 61 -29.94 3.88 -8.97
N ARG A 62 -28.87 3.11 -8.68
CA ARG A 62 -28.80 1.67 -9.02
C ARG A 62 -29.88 0.85 -8.31
N PHE A 63 -30.12 1.15 -7.04
CA PHE A 63 -31.12 0.47 -6.23
C PHE A 63 -32.18 1.46 -5.74
N THR A 64 -33.44 1.09 -5.86
CA THR A 64 -34.57 1.92 -5.36
C THR A 64 -34.85 1.66 -3.88
N ASN A 65 -34.40 0.53 -3.35
CA ASN A 65 -34.50 0.14 -1.94
C ASN A 65 -33.46 -0.93 -1.58
N ILE A 66 -33.23 -1.14 -0.29
CA ILE A 66 -32.26 -2.10 0.24
C ILE A 66 -32.59 -3.54 -0.16
N GLY A 67 -33.87 -3.90 -0.28
CA GLY A 67 -34.29 -5.25 -0.67
C GLY A 67 -33.79 -5.64 -2.07
N GLN A 68 -33.74 -4.69 -3.00
CA GLN A 68 -33.15 -4.95 -4.33
C GLN A 68 -31.66 -5.23 -4.24
N LEU A 69 -30.91 -4.48 -3.43
CA LEU A 69 -29.47 -4.70 -3.20
C LEU A 69 -29.25 -6.10 -2.62
N TYR A 70 -29.95 -6.46 -1.57
CA TYR A 70 -29.83 -7.78 -0.95
C TYR A 70 -30.18 -8.92 -1.93
N SER A 71 -31.26 -8.75 -2.69
CA SER A 71 -31.66 -9.75 -3.68
C SER A 71 -30.60 -9.96 -4.78
N GLU A 72 -29.92 -8.90 -5.19
CA GLU A 72 -28.88 -8.99 -6.21
C GLU A 72 -27.60 -9.64 -5.65
N TYR A 73 -27.15 -9.19 -4.50
CA TYR A 73 -25.89 -9.66 -3.93
C TYR A 73 -26.00 -10.99 -3.16
N SER A 74 -27.21 -11.47 -2.86
CA SER A 74 -27.43 -12.80 -2.26
C SER A 74 -26.91 -13.96 -3.12
N ASN A 75 -26.69 -13.75 -4.41
CA ASN A 75 -26.14 -14.76 -5.32
C ASN A 75 -24.61 -14.88 -5.28
N PHE A 76 -23.93 -13.97 -4.61
CA PHE A 76 -22.47 -14.01 -4.47
C PHE A 76 -22.08 -14.94 -3.32
N SER A 77 -20.99 -15.68 -3.52
CA SER A 77 -20.52 -16.69 -2.54
C SER A 77 -19.92 -16.08 -1.30
N SER A 78 -19.32 -14.87 -1.43
CA SER A 78 -18.60 -14.22 -0.34
C SER A 78 -18.67 -12.69 -0.45
N PRO A 79 -18.43 -11.95 0.65
CA PRO A 79 -18.24 -10.50 0.61
C PRO A 79 -17.12 -10.06 -0.34
N ARG A 80 -16.07 -10.87 -0.49
CA ARG A 80 -14.98 -10.62 -1.43
C ARG A 80 -15.47 -10.58 -2.87
N ASP A 81 -16.33 -11.54 -3.26
CA ASP A 81 -16.86 -11.60 -4.63
C ASP A 81 -17.70 -10.36 -4.96
N VAL A 82 -18.49 -9.84 -3.99
CA VAL A 82 -19.24 -8.60 -4.15
C VAL A 82 -18.28 -7.42 -4.36
N PHE A 83 -17.25 -7.29 -3.51
CA PHE A 83 -16.26 -6.23 -3.64
C PHE A 83 -15.56 -6.26 -5.01
N GLU A 84 -15.09 -7.43 -5.44
CA GLU A 84 -14.40 -7.62 -6.72
C GLU A 84 -15.29 -7.31 -7.93
N SER A 85 -16.60 -7.62 -7.84
CA SER A 85 -17.55 -7.29 -8.90
C SER A 85 -17.76 -5.78 -9.12
N LEU A 86 -17.44 -4.96 -8.13
CA LEU A 86 -17.56 -3.51 -8.15
C LEU A 86 -16.28 -2.79 -8.59
N LEU A 87 -15.20 -3.52 -8.91
CA LEU A 87 -13.94 -2.93 -9.36
C LEU A 87 -14.00 -2.51 -10.83
N TYR A 88 -13.43 -1.36 -11.14
CA TYR A 88 -13.34 -0.86 -12.51
C TYR A 88 -12.14 -1.48 -13.24
N GLN A 89 -12.38 -2.32 -14.24
CA GLN A 89 -11.37 -3.01 -15.03
C GLN A 89 -10.25 -3.62 -14.17
N PRO A 90 -10.60 -4.59 -13.27
CA PRO A 90 -9.67 -5.16 -12.31
C PRO A 90 -8.43 -5.75 -13.00
N GLY A 91 -7.26 -5.50 -12.42
CA GLY A 91 -5.97 -5.93 -12.98
C GLY A 91 -5.44 -5.09 -14.14
N VAL A 92 -6.24 -4.19 -14.73
CA VAL A 92 -5.84 -3.29 -15.83
C VAL A 92 -5.81 -1.84 -15.34
N VAL A 93 -6.91 -1.31 -14.86
CA VAL A 93 -7.02 0.04 -14.30
C VAL A 93 -6.91 -0.02 -12.79
N ASP A 94 -7.83 -0.72 -12.13
CA ASP A 94 -7.70 -0.99 -10.70
C ASP A 94 -6.85 -2.25 -10.47
N ARG A 95 -5.60 -2.04 -10.11
CA ARG A 95 -4.65 -3.12 -9.84
C ARG A 95 -4.42 -3.36 -8.35
N PHE A 96 -4.99 -2.52 -7.48
CA PHE A 96 -4.52 -2.41 -6.10
C PHE A 96 -5.61 -2.22 -5.05
N SER A 97 -6.90 -2.23 -5.39
CA SER A 97 -7.99 -2.29 -4.41
C SER A 97 -8.12 -3.70 -3.85
N TRP A 98 -8.36 -3.83 -2.54
CA TRP A 98 -8.61 -5.12 -1.91
C TRP A 98 -9.56 -5.01 -0.71
N ILE A 99 -9.99 -6.15 -0.21
CA ILE A 99 -10.83 -6.33 0.98
C ILE A 99 -10.16 -7.33 1.91
N VAL A 100 -10.26 -7.12 3.20
CA VAL A 100 -9.79 -8.06 4.25
C VAL A 100 -10.94 -8.52 5.11
N ASP A 101 -10.87 -9.75 5.58
CA ASP A 101 -11.81 -10.36 6.52
C ASP A 101 -11.41 -10.12 7.99
N ASP A 102 -10.17 -9.66 8.22
CA ASP A 102 -9.65 -9.28 9.54
C ASP A 102 -8.91 -7.94 9.49
N TYR A 103 -9.61 -6.86 9.85
CA TYR A 103 -8.98 -5.54 9.95
C TYR A 103 -7.97 -5.43 11.10
N VAL A 104 -8.01 -6.32 12.10
CA VAL A 104 -7.02 -6.31 13.19
C VAL A 104 -5.67 -6.77 12.66
N ALA A 105 -5.66 -7.80 11.82
CA ALA A 105 -4.45 -8.23 11.11
C ALA A 105 -3.93 -7.13 10.18
N LEU A 106 -4.81 -6.40 9.48
CA LEU A 106 -4.43 -5.26 8.65
C LEU A 106 -3.79 -4.12 9.46
N GLU A 107 -4.41 -3.73 10.59
CA GLU A 107 -3.89 -2.69 11.50
C GLU A 107 -2.51 -3.07 12.05
N ASN A 108 -2.32 -4.33 12.43
CA ASN A 108 -1.04 -4.87 12.85
C ASN A 108 0.00 -4.78 11.73
N SER A 109 -0.38 -5.16 10.52
CA SER A 109 0.51 -5.12 9.34
C SER A 109 0.97 -3.69 9.01
N PHE A 110 0.11 -2.67 9.16
CA PHE A 110 0.52 -1.26 9.06
C PHE A 110 1.54 -0.84 10.12
N GLN A 111 1.52 -1.50 11.28
CA GLN A 111 2.51 -1.32 12.35
C GLN A 111 3.77 -2.17 12.17
N GLY A 112 3.91 -2.86 11.04
CA GLY A 112 5.01 -3.77 10.76
C GLY A 112 4.91 -5.13 11.45
N ILE A 113 3.77 -5.46 12.08
CA ILE A 113 3.54 -6.74 12.78
C ILE A 113 2.84 -7.71 11.83
N ASN A 114 3.52 -8.78 11.47
CA ASN A 114 2.98 -9.82 10.58
C ASN A 114 3.28 -11.22 11.13
N LEU A 115 2.51 -12.22 10.70
CA LEU A 115 2.83 -13.61 10.92
C LEU A 115 3.94 -14.01 9.93
N SER A 116 5.18 -14.14 10.40
CA SER A 116 6.36 -14.33 9.57
C SER A 116 7.41 -15.19 10.28
N ASN A 117 8.22 -15.91 9.53
CA ASN A 117 9.44 -16.53 10.04
C ASN A 117 10.67 -15.59 9.94
N GLY A 118 10.49 -14.42 9.35
CA GLY A 118 11.53 -13.40 9.19
C GLY A 118 12.38 -13.51 7.94
N MET A 119 12.19 -14.52 7.11
CA MET A 119 12.85 -14.63 5.81
C MET A 119 12.06 -13.79 4.78
N GLU A 120 12.61 -12.65 4.39
CA GLU A 120 12.07 -11.86 3.30
C GLU A 120 12.70 -12.30 1.98
N PHE A 121 11.85 -12.66 1.01
CA PHE A 121 12.30 -13.29 -0.23
C PHE A 121 11.59 -12.73 -1.47
N GLY A 122 12.19 -12.93 -2.63
CA GLY A 122 11.56 -12.77 -3.93
C GLY A 122 11.44 -14.11 -4.63
N LEU A 123 10.49 -14.22 -5.55
CA LEU A 123 10.25 -15.41 -6.38
C LEU A 123 10.53 -15.08 -7.84
N VAL A 124 11.31 -15.94 -8.49
CA VAL A 124 11.83 -15.75 -9.85
C VAL A 124 11.60 -17.01 -10.68
N ARG A 125 11.25 -16.83 -11.95
CA ARG A 125 11.17 -17.95 -12.89
C ARG A 125 12.56 -18.48 -13.23
N TYR A 126 12.66 -19.79 -13.43
CA TYR A 126 13.84 -20.37 -14.03
C TYR A 126 14.06 -19.83 -15.46
N ASP A 127 15.31 -19.66 -15.86
CA ASP A 127 15.66 -19.18 -17.20
C ASP A 127 15.25 -20.18 -18.29
N SER A 128 15.51 -21.48 -18.07
CA SER A 128 15.22 -22.55 -19.04
C SER A 128 13.80 -23.09 -18.99
N ASP A 129 13.04 -22.86 -17.92
CA ASP A 129 11.68 -23.38 -17.70
C ASP A 129 10.82 -22.39 -16.93
N ALA A 130 10.08 -21.57 -17.65
CA ALA A 130 9.24 -20.51 -17.07
C ALA A 130 8.11 -21.04 -16.16
N SER A 131 7.80 -22.34 -16.16
CA SER A 131 6.83 -22.94 -15.24
C SER A 131 7.42 -23.16 -13.85
N LYS A 132 8.75 -23.32 -13.73
CA LYS A 132 9.46 -23.48 -12.47
C LYS A 132 9.82 -22.15 -11.85
N VAL A 133 9.81 -22.12 -10.52
CA VAL A 133 10.09 -20.95 -9.70
C VAL A 133 11.14 -21.30 -8.66
N PHE A 134 11.99 -20.36 -8.35
CA PHE A 134 12.88 -20.40 -7.19
C PHE A 134 12.74 -19.15 -6.35
N GLY A 135 12.99 -19.27 -5.08
CA GLY A 135 13.09 -18.15 -4.16
C GLY A 135 14.54 -17.70 -3.95
N TYR A 136 14.74 -16.42 -3.71
CA TYR A 136 16.00 -15.86 -3.24
C TYR A 136 15.77 -15.02 -2.00
N VAL A 137 16.63 -15.17 -1.00
CA VAL A 137 16.54 -14.41 0.25
C VAL A 137 17.01 -12.98 0.01
N ARG A 138 16.15 -12.02 0.25
CA ARG A 138 16.39 -10.57 0.13
C ARG A 138 17.14 -10.04 1.36
N TYR A 139 16.60 -10.37 2.53
CA TYR A 139 17.17 -10.09 3.85
C TYR A 139 16.44 -10.92 4.91
N VAL A 140 16.98 -10.90 6.10
CA VAL A 140 16.41 -11.60 7.27
C VAL A 140 16.12 -10.57 8.35
N ILE A 141 14.93 -10.67 8.98
CA ILE A 141 14.54 -9.80 10.08
C ILE A 141 15.27 -10.25 11.35
N PRO A 142 15.98 -9.35 12.05
CA PRO A 142 16.70 -9.70 13.28
C PRO A 142 15.77 -10.25 14.37
N GLY A 143 16.22 -11.25 15.10
CA GLY A 143 15.48 -11.91 16.18
C GLY A 143 14.44 -12.92 15.70
N SER A 144 14.41 -13.22 14.40
CA SER A 144 13.46 -14.15 13.78
C SER A 144 13.93 -15.61 13.80
N ASP A 145 13.01 -16.52 13.46
CA ASP A 145 13.33 -17.94 13.29
C ASP A 145 14.30 -18.16 12.13
N ALA A 146 14.15 -17.42 11.02
CA ALA A 146 15.06 -17.50 9.88
C ALA A 146 16.49 -17.13 10.28
N GLU A 147 16.70 -16.09 11.11
CA GLU A 147 18.02 -15.77 11.65
C GLU A 147 18.57 -16.90 12.52
N ALA A 148 17.74 -17.48 13.39
CA ALA A 148 18.13 -18.60 14.25
C ALA A 148 18.50 -19.87 13.45
N GLN A 149 17.94 -20.05 12.26
CA GLN A 149 18.25 -21.12 11.31
C GLN A 149 19.42 -20.79 10.39
N ASN A 150 20.12 -19.67 10.58
CA ASN A 150 21.23 -19.18 9.76
C ASN A 150 20.84 -18.99 8.27
N ILE A 151 19.63 -18.53 8.02
CA ILE A 151 19.24 -18.04 6.69
C ILE A 151 19.96 -16.71 6.46
N GLU A 152 20.55 -16.54 5.28
CA GLU A 152 21.31 -15.35 4.91
C GLU A 152 20.85 -14.80 3.55
N ARG A 153 21.07 -13.50 3.34
CA ARG A 153 20.84 -12.86 2.04
C ARG A 153 21.59 -13.59 0.92
N GLY A 154 20.92 -13.79 -0.20
CA GLY A 154 21.46 -14.46 -1.38
C GLY A 154 21.32 -15.97 -1.39
N MET A 155 20.90 -16.59 -0.28
CA MET A 155 20.51 -18.00 -0.31
C MET A 155 19.31 -18.19 -1.24
N LEU A 156 19.37 -19.28 -2.04
CA LEU A 156 18.30 -19.68 -2.93
C LEU A 156 17.61 -20.93 -2.42
N PHE A 157 16.31 -21.04 -2.73
CA PHE A 157 15.54 -22.26 -2.48
C PHE A 157 14.63 -22.57 -3.66
N SER A 158 14.46 -23.86 -3.95
CA SER A 158 13.67 -24.31 -5.09
C SER A 158 12.45 -25.15 -4.72
N GLU A 159 12.38 -25.64 -3.48
CA GLU A 159 11.31 -26.52 -3.01
C GLU A 159 10.79 -26.04 -1.66
N VAL A 160 9.51 -26.32 -1.41
CA VAL A 160 8.85 -26.19 -0.12
C VAL A 160 8.21 -27.54 0.23
N ASP A 161 8.51 -28.06 1.42
CA ASP A 161 8.09 -29.37 1.91
C ASP A 161 8.37 -30.52 0.91
N GLY A 162 9.53 -30.43 0.23
CA GLY A 162 9.98 -31.38 -0.77
C GLY A 162 9.27 -31.28 -2.12
N VAL A 163 8.44 -30.25 -2.33
CA VAL A 163 7.72 -30.00 -3.58
C VAL A 163 8.40 -28.86 -4.36
N GLN A 164 8.79 -29.11 -5.61
CA GLN A 164 9.34 -28.07 -6.50
C GLN A 164 8.37 -26.89 -6.63
N LEU A 165 8.85 -25.68 -6.39
CA LEU A 165 8.07 -24.46 -6.62
C LEU A 165 7.80 -24.27 -8.11
N THR A 166 6.56 -23.91 -8.42
CA THR A 166 6.07 -23.60 -9.76
C THR A 166 5.19 -22.36 -9.74
N GLU A 167 4.92 -21.79 -10.91
CA GLU A 167 4.00 -20.66 -11.04
C GLU A 167 2.56 -20.99 -10.56
N SER A 168 2.16 -22.26 -10.59
CA SER A 168 0.82 -22.70 -10.20
C SER A 168 0.69 -23.08 -8.71
N ASN A 169 1.80 -23.37 -8.00
CA ASN A 169 1.72 -23.90 -6.62
C ASN A 169 2.39 -23.02 -5.55
N TYR A 170 3.17 -22.00 -5.92
CA TYR A 170 3.93 -21.23 -4.94
C TYR A 170 3.03 -20.51 -3.91
N ARG A 171 1.81 -20.12 -4.31
CA ARG A 171 0.87 -19.46 -3.41
C ARG A 171 0.39 -20.43 -2.31
N ASP A 172 -0.01 -21.63 -2.70
CA ASP A 172 -0.49 -22.65 -1.79
C ASP A 172 0.60 -23.16 -0.84
N LEU A 173 1.88 -23.15 -1.29
CA LEU A 173 3.00 -23.66 -0.51
C LEU A 173 3.63 -22.63 0.44
N LEU A 174 3.64 -21.34 0.07
CA LEU A 174 4.35 -20.30 0.83
C LEU A 174 3.40 -19.36 1.57
N PHE A 175 2.19 -19.17 1.05
CA PHE A 175 1.26 -18.13 1.48
C PHE A 175 -0.04 -18.70 2.10
N ASP A 176 -0.07 -19.97 2.41
CA ASP A 176 -1.13 -20.58 3.20
C ASP A 176 -1.04 -20.20 4.69
N ASP A 177 -2.06 -20.58 5.45
CA ASP A 177 -2.14 -20.30 6.90
C ASP A 177 -1.22 -21.19 7.74
N SER A 178 -0.43 -22.09 7.13
CA SER A 178 0.50 -22.98 7.85
C SER A 178 1.57 -22.16 8.56
N THR A 179 1.77 -22.45 9.83
CA THR A 179 2.79 -21.78 10.64
C THR A 179 4.18 -22.40 10.48
N ASN A 180 4.27 -23.60 9.92
CA ASN A 180 5.53 -24.33 9.73
C ASN A 180 5.63 -24.87 8.32
N TYR A 181 6.78 -24.72 7.72
CA TYR A 181 7.14 -25.35 6.45
C TYR A 181 8.65 -25.54 6.36
N SER A 182 9.13 -26.36 5.44
CA SER A 182 10.55 -26.50 5.15
C SER A 182 10.89 -25.97 3.76
N ILE A 183 12.08 -25.41 3.60
CA ILE A 183 12.65 -25.06 2.30
C ILE A 183 13.82 -25.97 1.97
N THR A 184 13.98 -26.33 0.70
CA THR A 184 15.18 -26.99 0.20
C THR A 184 16.04 -25.98 -0.53
N LEU A 185 17.28 -25.77 -0.05
CA LEU A 185 18.22 -24.82 -0.62
C LEU A 185 18.70 -25.28 -2.00
N ALA A 186 19.15 -24.28 -2.80
CA ALA A 186 19.63 -24.53 -4.15
C ALA A 186 20.84 -23.64 -4.49
N ASP A 187 21.70 -24.09 -5.38
CA ASP A 187 22.82 -23.34 -5.93
C ASP A 187 22.43 -22.66 -7.24
N PHE A 188 22.89 -21.43 -7.50
CA PHE A 188 22.39 -20.52 -8.55
C PHE A 188 22.42 -21.08 -9.98
N ASN A 189 23.51 -21.74 -10.37
CA ASN A 189 23.67 -22.36 -11.69
C ASN A 189 23.12 -21.54 -12.88
N GLY A 190 23.50 -20.25 -12.97
CA GLY A 190 23.15 -19.41 -14.12
C GLY A 190 21.65 -19.19 -14.35
N GLY A 191 20.85 -19.03 -13.28
CA GLY A 191 19.40 -18.81 -13.36
C GLY A 191 18.56 -20.08 -13.47
N ASN A 192 19.20 -21.27 -13.38
CA ASN A 192 18.54 -22.57 -13.31
C ASN A 192 18.98 -23.30 -12.03
N PRO A 193 18.55 -22.85 -10.84
CA PRO A 193 19.05 -23.38 -9.59
C PRO A 193 18.89 -24.88 -9.46
N LEU A 194 19.91 -25.49 -8.86
CA LEU A 194 19.94 -26.94 -8.60
C LEU A 194 19.84 -27.15 -7.08
N SER A 195 18.88 -27.97 -6.66
CA SER A 195 18.75 -28.37 -5.25
C SER A 195 20.08 -28.97 -4.74
N ASN A 196 20.55 -28.48 -3.59
CA ASN A 196 21.75 -29.00 -2.92
C ASN A 196 21.41 -29.93 -1.75
N SER A 197 20.14 -30.31 -1.64
CA SER A 197 19.59 -31.24 -0.63
C SER A 197 19.67 -30.73 0.83
N THR A 198 20.03 -29.48 1.07
CA THR A 198 19.96 -28.88 2.40
C THR A 198 18.54 -28.46 2.70
N ILE A 199 17.94 -29.05 3.74
CA ILE A 199 16.56 -28.76 4.15
C ILE A 199 16.61 -27.94 5.44
N ILE A 200 15.85 -26.82 5.47
CA ILE A 200 15.71 -25.94 6.63
C ILE A 200 14.24 -25.82 6.97
N SER A 201 13.88 -26.15 8.21
CA SER A 201 12.52 -25.96 8.72
C SER A 201 12.36 -24.56 9.30
N LEU A 202 11.26 -23.90 8.98
CA LEU A 202 10.95 -22.53 9.38
C LEU A 202 9.60 -22.45 10.08
N THR A 203 9.52 -21.61 11.10
CA THR A 203 8.31 -21.37 11.90
C THR A 203 7.91 -19.91 11.82
N LYS A 204 6.66 -19.64 11.40
CA LYS A 204 6.08 -18.30 11.44
C LYS A 204 5.62 -17.96 12.86
N THR A 205 5.92 -16.76 13.34
CA THR A 205 5.45 -16.18 14.59
C THR A 205 4.98 -14.74 14.35
N GLN A 206 4.30 -14.13 15.29
CA GLN A 206 4.07 -12.68 15.21
C GLN A 206 5.41 -11.97 15.38
N LEU A 207 5.85 -11.29 14.32
CA LEU A 207 7.14 -10.61 14.24
C LEU A 207 6.91 -9.15 13.83
N GLN A 208 7.59 -8.22 14.52
CA GLN A 208 7.57 -6.81 14.14
C GLN A 208 8.88 -6.43 13.45
N GLU A 209 8.80 -5.98 12.20
CA GLU A 209 9.93 -5.44 11.47
C GLU A 209 10.11 -3.95 11.78
N ASN A 210 11.33 -3.54 12.16
CA ASN A 210 11.73 -2.14 12.10
C ASN A 210 12.14 -1.78 10.66
N PRO A 211 11.37 -0.95 9.95
CA PRO A 211 11.65 -0.66 8.55
C PRO A 211 12.91 0.20 8.33
N VAL A 212 13.43 0.87 9.35
CA VAL A 212 14.72 1.56 9.35
C VAL A 212 15.79 0.51 9.57
N ALA A 213 16.09 -0.28 8.51
CA ALA A 213 16.85 -1.52 8.64
C ALA A 213 18.37 -1.29 8.77
N ILE A 214 18.92 -0.34 8.00
CA ILE A 214 20.35 0.00 8.05
C ILE A 214 20.49 1.53 8.00
N VAL A 215 21.27 2.07 8.94
CA VAL A 215 21.71 3.47 8.96
C VAL A 215 23.22 3.47 9.03
N LYS A 216 23.89 3.96 8.00
CA LYS A 216 25.34 3.87 7.87
C LYS A 216 25.91 5.10 7.17
N THR A 217 27.14 5.46 7.50
CA THR A 217 27.90 6.49 6.79
C THR A 217 29.09 5.88 6.07
N ILE A 218 29.26 6.25 4.80
CA ILE A 218 30.27 5.73 3.89
C ILE A 218 31.17 6.91 3.44
N GLN A 219 32.47 6.77 3.56
CA GLN A 219 33.43 7.74 3.05
C GLN A 219 33.85 7.37 1.63
N GLU A 220 33.71 8.30 0.68
CA GLU A 220 34.17 8.13 -0.70
C GLU A 220 34.84 9.41 -1.20
N GLY A 221 36.17 9.43 -1.17
CA GLY A 221 36.95 10.63 -1.45
C GLY A 221 36.58 11.76 -0.49
N ASN A 222 36.09 12.86 -1.02
CA ASN A 222 35.62 14.01 -0.22
C ASN A 222 34.14 13.94 0.16
N ASN A 223 33.44 12.92 -0.25
CA ASN A 223 32.01 12.77 0.04
C ASN A 223 31.80 11.93 1.31
N THR A 224 30.99 12.43 2.21
CA THR A 224 30.45 11.70 3.36
C THR A 224 29.04 11.31 3.01
N ILE A 225 28.80 10.04 2.68
CA ILE A 225 27.54 9.55 2.14
C ILE A 225 26.74 8.86 3.24
N GLY A 226 25.56 9.37 3.56
CA GLY A 226 24.57 8.64 4.36
C GLY A 226 23.92 7.53 3.53
N TYR A 227 23.79 6.34 4.08
CA TYR A 227 23.05 5.23 3.52
C TYR A 227 21.95 4.80 4.46
N LEU A 228 20.70 4.79 3.95
CA LEU A 228 19.52 4.35 4.64
C LEU A 228 18.85 3.22 3.85
N LEU A 229 18.83 2.00 4.41
CA LEU A 229 17.93 0.95 3.93
C LEU A 229 16.59 1.09 4.63
N TYR A 230 15.52 1.33 3.85
CA TYR A 230 14.19 1.62 4.37
C TYR A 230 13.13 0.74 3.70
N ASN A 231 12.55 -0.19 4.46
CA ASN A 231 11.77 -1.31 3.93
C ASN A 231 10.25 -1.07 3.86
N GLN A 232 9.72 -0.08 4.60
CA GLN A 232 8.28 0.23 4.61
C GLN A 232 8.02 1.62 5.18
N PHE A 233 7.03 2.35 4.66
CA PHE A 233 6.56 3.62 5.21
C PHE A 233 5.52 3.36 6.32
N SER A 234 6.01 2.90 7.47
CA SER A 234 5.19 2.64 8.67
C SER A 234 5.24 3.82 9.62
N SER A 235 4.08 4.44 9.88
CA SER A 235 3.97 5.60 10.78
C SER A 235 4.39 5.26 12.21
N SER A 236 4.34 4.00 12.63
CA SER A 236 4.80 3.57 13.96
C SER A 236 6.29 3.82 14.19
N PHE A 237 7.07 3.94 13.11
CA PHE A 237 8.52 4.13 13.14
C PHE A 237 9.00 5.51 12.66
N ASP A 238 8.11 6.52 12.61
CA ASP A 238 8.50 7.87 12.20
C ASP A 238 9.61 8.45 13.07
N SER A 239 9.56 8.22 14.40
CA SER A 239 10.63 8.66 15.32
C SER A 239 11.94 7.92 15.09
N ASN A 240 11.91 6.63 14.73
CA ASN A 240 13.11 5.88 14.36
C ASN A 240 13.74 6.42 13.07
N LEU A 241 12.89 6.74 12.10
CA LEU A 241 13.34 7.38 10.85
C LEU A 241 13.95 8.75 11.14
N ASN A 242 13.31 9.59 11.95
CA ASN A 242 13.82 10.89 12.36
C ASN A 242 15.15 10.79 13.12
N ALA A 243 15.34 9.77 13.97
CA ALA A 243 16.59 9.51 14.67
C ALA A 243 17.74 9.11 13.71
N ALA A 244 17.44 8.37 12.63
CA ALA A 244 18.41 8.08 11.58
C ALA A 244 18.92 9.38 10.93
N PHE A 245 18.02 10.34 10.67
CA PHE A 245 18.42 11.64 10.12
C PHE A 245 19.20 12.51 11.11
N ALA A 246 18.91 12.40 12.42
CA ALA A 246 19.77 13.03 13.45
C ALA A 246 21.20 12.48 13.41
N THR A 247 21.37 11.16 13.21
CA THR A 247 22.70 10.54 13.02
C THR A 247 23.40 11.13 11.81
N PHE A 248 22.76 11.16 10.64
CA PHE A 248 23.33 11.74 9.42
C PHE A 248 23.68 13.23 9.59
N GLN A 249 22.86 13.98 10.29
CA GLN A 249 23.12 15.38 10.59
C GLN A 249 24.38 15.54 11.47
N SER A 250 24.54 14.71 12.51
CA SER A 250 25.71 14.74 13.39
C SER A 250 27.02 14.35 12.68
N GLU A 251 26.92 13.51 11.65
CA GLU A 251 28.05 13.05 10.84
C GLU A 251 28.34 13.97 9.64
N ASN A 252 27.55 15.05 9.48
CA ASN A 252 27.70 16.06 8.43
C ASN A 252 27.78 15.46 7.03
N ILE A 253 26.84 14.57 6.69
CA ILE A 253 26.82 13.95 5.37
C ILE A 253 26.66 14.99 4.26
N THR A 254 27.32 14.75 3.13
CA THR A 254 27.22 15.60 1.92
C THR A 254 26.22 15.08 0.92
N ASP A 255 25.95 13.78 0.95
CA ASP A 255 25.07 13.04 0.05
C ASP A 255 24.26 12.00 0.80
N LEU A 256 23.11 11.66 0.27
CA LEU A 256 22.24 10.64 0.86
C LEU A 256 21.82 9.62 -0.20
N ILE A 257 21.97 8.33 0.16
CA ILE A 257 21.37 7.21 -0.56
C ILE A 257 20.22 6.66 0.28
N ILE A 258 19.01 6.64 -0.29
CA ILE A 258 17.85 5.98 0.31
C ILE A 258 17.57 4.71 -0.52
N ASP A 259 17.80 3.56 0.09
CA ASP A 259 17.58 2.27 -0.55
C ASP A 259 16.15 1.81 -0.30
N LEU A 260 15.34 1.89 -1.35
CA LEU A 260 13.93 1.51 -1.38
C LEU A 260 13.69 0.24 -2.21
N ARG A 261 14.75 -0.54 -2.52
CA ARG A 261 14.66 -1.67 -3.46
C ARG A 261 13.58 -2.71 -3.12
N TYR A 262 13.21 -2.86 -1.85
CA TYR A 262 12.19 -3.79 -1.37
C TYR A 262 11.02 -3.11 -0.65
N ASN A 263 10.86 -1.78 -0.85
CA ASN A 263 9.87 -0.98 -0.19
C ASN A 263 8.61 -0.80 -1.05
N GLY A 264 7.55 -1.50 -0.71
CA GLY A 264 6.25 -1.44 -1.40
C GLY A 264 5.40 -0.20 -1.10
N GLY A 265 5.87 0.72 -0.23
CA GLY A 265 5.15 1.93 0.11
C GLY A 265 4.68 1.99 1.56
N GLY A 266 3.50 2.59 1.80
CA GLY A 266 2.88 2.79 3.10
C GLY A 266 2.24 4.17 3.28
N SER A 267 2.45 4.80 4.44
CA SER A 267 1.83 6.05 4.85
C SER A 267 2.27 7.26 4.01
N ILE A 268 1.32 8.01 3.47
CA ILE A 268 1.55 9.30 2.78
C ILE A 268 2.16 10.33 3.75
N ASN A 269 1.77 10.32 5.02
CA ASN A 269 2.33 11.23 6.02
C ASN A 269 3.81 10.95 6.26
N THR A 270 4.17 9.68 6.43
CA THR A 270 5.57 9.27 6.60
C THR A 270 6.41 9.62 5.37
N ALA A 271 5.84 9.48 4.15
CA ALA A 271 6.50 9.93 2.92
C ALA A 271 6.76 11.44 2.91
N THR A 272 5.78 12.24 3.40
CA THR A 272 5.93 13.69 3.54
C THR A 272 7.02 14.04 4.56
N TYR A 273 7.07 13.33 5.69
CA TYR A 273 8.13 13.51 6.69
C TYR A 273 9.51 13.17 6.15
N LEU A 274 9.64 12.05 5.42
CA LEU A 274 10.92 11.70 4.77
C LEU A 274 11.36 12.78 3.77
N GLY A 275 10.43 13.31 2.96
CA GLY A 275 10.72 14.43 2.07
C GLY A 275 11.23 15.66 2.82
N ALA A 276 10.63 15.99 3.97
CA ALA A 276 11.03 17.09 4.83
C ALA A 276 12.39 16.84 5.52
N MET A 277 12.68 15.60 5.92
CA MET A 277 13.98 15.19 6.48
C MET A 277 15.12 15.35 5.46
N VAL A 278 14.88 15.02 4.20
CA VAL A 278 15.87 15.20 3.12
C VAL A 278 16.15 16.68 2.88
N THR A 279 15.14 17.53 2.86
CA THR A 279 15.26 18.90 2.36
C THR A 279 15.28 19.96 3.47
N GLY A 280 14.25 20.10 4.28
CA GLY A 280 14.13 21.15 5.32
C GLY A 280 13.82 22.55 4.81
N GLN A 281 14.39 22.98 3.69
CA GLN A 281 14.27 24.35 3.14
C GLN A 281 12.89 24.68 2.55
N PHE A 282 11.99 23.68 2.41
CA PHE A 282 10.68 23.87 1.76
C PHE A 282 9.50 23.82 2.72
N ASN A 283 9.72 23.97 4.02
CA ASN A 283 8.65 23.95 5.03
C ASN A 283 7.45 24.81 4.63
N GLY A 284 6.26 24.25 4.71
CA GLY A 284 4.99 24.89 4.33
C GLY A 284 4.67 24.91 2.83
N GLN A 285 5.59 24.50 1.95
CA GLN A 285 5.33 24.37 0.52
C GLN A 285 4.67 23.02 0.19
N LEU A 286 3.99 22.96 -0.93
CA LEU A 286 3.24 21.79 -1.35
C LEU A 286 4.16 20.60 -1.67
N PHE A 287 4.12 19.52 -0.88
CA PHE A 287 4.82 18.27 -1.17
C PHE A 287 4.06 17.44 -2.20
N SER A 288 2.77 17.23 -1.97
CA SER A 288 1.90 16.47 -2.89
C SER A 288 0.45 16.91 -2.77
N LYS A 289 -0.33 16.59 -3.81
CA LYS A 289 -1.75 16.90 -3.91
C LYS A 289 -2.54 15.63 -4.21
N GLU A 290 -3.63 15.44 -3.49
CA GLU A 290 -4.57 14.34 -3.65
C GLU A 290 -5.74 14.75 -4.55
N GLN A 291 -6.10 13.88 -5.47
CA GLN A 291 -7.28 14.01 -6.30
C GLN A 291 -8.21 12.83 -6.01
N TRP A 292 -9.29 13.08 -5.29
CA TRP A 292 -10.29 12.10 -4.91
C TRP A 292 -11.36 11.93 -6.00
N ASN A 293 -12.30 11.00 -5.79
CA ASN A 293 -13.47 10.91 -6.63
C ASN A 293 -14.29 12.21 -6.56
N THR A 294 -15.17 12.43 -7.54
CA THR A 294 -15.94 13.69 -7.68
C THR A 294 -16.77 14.02 -6.44
N LYS A 295 -17.38 13.01 -5.81
CA LYS A 295 -18.23 13.20 -4.62
C LYS A 295 -17.44 13.81 -3.45
N ILE A 296 -16.27 13.25 -3.16
CA ILE A 296 -15.40 13.73 -2.08
C ILE A 296 -14.75 15.07 -2.44
N GLN A 297 -14.30 15.20 -3.69
CA GLN A 297 -13.62 16.41 -4.16
C GLN A 297 -14.50 17.66 -4.08
N GLU A 298 -15.81 17.53 -4.35
CA GLU A 298 -16.77 18.64 -4.30
C GLU A 298 -17.26 18.99 -2.89
N LEU A 299 -17.10 18.07 -1.93
CA LEU A 299 -17.60 18.26 -0.56
C LEU A 299 -16.67 19.06 0.33
N LEU A 300 -15.38 19.17 0.01
CA LEU A 300 -14.34 19.66 0.89
C LEU A 300 -13.52 20.77 0.25
N ASP A 301 -12.91 21.60 1.10
CA ASP A 301 -11.99 22.65 0.65
C ASP A 301 -10.72 22.04 0.03
N ALA A 302 -10.23 22.64 -1.03
CA ALA A 302 -9.06 22.16 -1.77
C ALA A 302 -7.81 21.96 -0.90
N SER A 303 -7.62 22.79 0.13
CA SER A 303 -6.49 22.69 1.06
C SER A 303 -6.45 21.42 1.89
N ILE A 304 -7.58 20.70 2.00
CA ILE A 304 -7.65 19.40 2.72
C ILE A 304 -6.91 18.31 1.94
N PHE A 305 -6.82 18.47 0.62
CA PHE A 305 -6.19 17.52 -0.30
C PHE A 305 -4.70 17.83 -0.54
N GLU A 306 -4.13 18.78 0.20
CA GLU A 306 -2.74 19.17 0.09
C GLU A 306 -1.91 18.61 1.25
N ASN A 307 -0.80 17.96 0.92
CA ASN A 307 0.21 17.53 1.86
C ASN A 307 1.41 18.48 1.73
N ASN A 308 1.64 19.30 2.74
CA ASN A 308 2.72 20.28 2.72
C ASN A 308 3.94 19.75 3.49
N PHE A 309 5.14 20.13 3.04
CA PHE A 309 6.34 19.94 3.85
C PHE A 309 6.16 20.53 5.24
N THR A 310 6.66 19.84 6.24
CA THR A 310 6.55 20.23 7.65
C THR A 310 7.90 20.14 8.34
N ASN A 311 8.10 20.89 9.40
CA ASN A 311 9.28 20.81 10.26
C ASN A 311 9.03 20.03 11.57
N GLU A 312 7.84 19.43 11.70
CA GLU A 312 7.46 18.64 12.87
C GLU A 312 6.76 17.35 12.46
N ILE A 313 7.06 16.27 13.19
CA ILE A 313 6.24 15.06 13.21
C ILE A 313 5.15 15.26 14.24
N VAL A 314 3.90 15.21 13.84
CA VAL A 314 2.75 15.32 14.75
C VAL A 314 1.84 14.13 14.59
N LYS A 315 1.66 13.35 15.65
CA LYS A 315 0.69 12.26 15.72
C LYS A 315 -0.42 12.59 16.67
N LYS A 316 -1.63 12.23 16.30
CA LYS A 316 -2.83 12.45 17.09
C LYS A 316 -3.54 11.12 17.32
N ASP A 317 -4.12 10.97 18.50
CA ASP A 317 -5.03 9.87 18.78
C ASP A 317 -6.37 10.06 18.05
N GLN A 318 -7.25 9.10 18.23
CA GLN A 318 -8.58 9.09 17.64
C GLN A 318 -9.47 10.26 18.12
N ASN A 319 -9.15 10.86 19.29
CA ASN A 319 -9.84 12.01 19.85
C ASN A 319 -9.21 13.34 19.43
N GLN A 320 -8.23 13.31 18.50
CA GLN A 320 -7.45 14.45 18.02
C GLN A 320 -6.50 15.05 19.08
N ASN A 321 -6.21 14.34 20.18
CA ASN A 321 -5.17 14.74 21.12
C ASN A 321 -3.80 14.43 20.52
N ILE A 322 -2.85 15.35 20.70
CA ILE A 322 -1.46 15.13 20.27
C ILE A 322 -0.84 14.08 21.22
N ILE A 323 -0.40 12.93 20.64
CA ILE A 323 0.28 11.84 21.36
C ILE A 323 1.79 11.80 21.06
N LEU A 324 2.22 12.46 19.99
CA LEU A 324 3.62 12.67 19.65
C LEU A 324 3.78 14.01 18.94
N GLN A 325 4.76 14.78 19.35
CA GLN A 325 5.21 15.98 18.64
C GLN A 325 6.72 16.10 18.79
N GLU A 326 7.44 16.08 17.68
CA GLU A 326 8.90 16.21 17.67
C GLU A 326 9.36 16.99 16.44
N PRO A 327 10.44 17.78 16.54
CA PRO A 327 11.01 18.47 15.39
C PRO A 327 11.63 17.47 14.41
N ILE A 328 11.54 17.77 13.13
CA ILE A 328 12.18 16.98 12.08
C ILE A 328 13.67 17.36 12.01
N ASN A 329 14.53 16.34 12.04
CA ASN A 329 15.95 16.47 11.74
C ASN A 329 16.13 16.49 10.21
N SER A 330 16.44 17.68 9.65
CA SER A 330 16.53 17.86 8.20
C SER A 330 17.97 18.10 7.75
N LEU A 331 18.32 17.58 6.58
CA LEU A 331 19.67 17.61 6.04
C LEU A 331 19.93 18.78 5.09
N ASN A 332 18.90 19.51 4.68
CA ASN A 332 18.96 20.63 3.73
C ASN A 332 19.67 20.28 2.40
N LEU A 333 19.49 19.05 1.92
CA LEU A 333 20.12 18.57 0.70
C LEU A 333 19.45 19.14 -0.56
N ASN A 334 20.25 19.34 -1.62
CA ASN A 334 19.80 19.74 -2.95
C ASN A 334 19.87 18.58 -3.96
N ARG A 335 20.28 17.41 -3.52
CA ARG A 335 20.29 16.17 -4.30
C ARG A 335 20.14 14.97 -3.38
N VAL A 336 19.53 13.91 -3.92
CA VAL A 336 19.34 12.62 -3.23
C VAL A 336 19.40 11.49 -4.25
N TYR A 337 19.87 10.34 -3.81
CA TYR A 337 20.01 9.14 -4.63
C TYR A 337 19.14 8.02 -4.08
N PHE A 338 18.48 7.30 -4.97
CA PHE A 338 17.65 6.17 -4.60
C PHE A 338 18.17 4.88 -5.21
N ILE A 339 17.99 3.76 -4.51
CA ILE A 339 18.13 2.43 -5.08
C ILE A 339 16.74 1.84 -5.20
N THR A 340 16.37 1.38 -6.40
CA THR A 340 15.01 0.92 -6.73
C THR A 340 15.01 -0.41 -7.47
N THR A 341 13.93 -1.17 -7.30
CA THR A 341 13.64 -2.38 -8.09
C THR A 341 12.17 -2.38 -8.54
N GLY A 342 11.74 -3.43 -9.22
CA GLY A 342 10.32 -3.69 -9.52
C GLY A 342 9.46 -3.95 -8.27
N SER A 343 10.04 -3.93 -7.07
CA SER A 343 9.30 -3.98 -5.79
C SER A 343 9.17 -2.60 -5.13
N SER A 344 9.78 -1.56 -5.67
CA SER A 344 9.64 -0.18 -5.19
C SER A 344 8.33 0.40 -5.70
N ALA A 345 7.42 0.80 -4.79
CA ALA A 345 6.06 1.18 -5.18
C ALA A 345 5.50 2.30 -4.30
N SER A 346 4.51 3.01 -4.81
CA SER A 346 3.55 3.77 -4.00
C SER A 346 4.20 4.93 -3.23
N ALA A 347 4.27 4.92 -1.88
CA ALA A 347 4.90 5.97 -1.08
C ALA A 347 6.40 6.14 -1.42
N SER A 348 7.10 5.08 -1.85
CA SER A 348 8.46 5.16 -2.40
C SER A 348 8.51 6.02 -3.65
N GLU A 349 7.57 5.82 -4.57
CA GLU A 349 7.46 6.61 -5.80
C GLU A 349 7.00 8.05 -5.51
N LEU A 350 6.10 8.21 -4.53
CA LEU A 350 5.64 9.52 -4.09
C LEU A 350 6.80 10.40 -3.60
N VAL A 351 7.70 9.87 -2.76
CA VAL A 351 8.86 10.64 -2.27
C VAL A 351 9.77 11.04 -3.44
N MET A 352 10.09 10.12 -4.32
CA MET A 352 10.93 10.40 -5.49
C MET A 352 10.31 11.45 -6.40
N ASN A 353 9.04 11.28 -6.75
CA ASN A 353 8.29 12.19 -7.62
C ASN A 353 8.11 13.59 -7.00
N SER A 354 7.78 13.67 -5.71
CA SER A 354 7.59 14.95 -5.03
C SER A 354 8.90 15.72 -4.88
N LEU A 355 9.98 15.04 -4.49
CA LEU A 355 11.31 15.65 -4.36
C LEU A 355 11.88 16.12 -5.70
N SER A 356 11.59 15.41 -6.82
CA SER A 356 12.08 15.78 -8.15
C SER A 356 11.62 17.17 -8.62
N SER A 357 10.53 17.68 -8.07
CA SER A 357 10.03 19.03 -8.31
C SER A 357 10.84 20.12 -7.57
N TYR A 358 11.73 19.75 -6.65
CA TYR A 358 12.44 20.68 -5.77
C TYR A 358 13.95 20.55 -5.83
N ILE A 359 14.46 19.31 -5.94
CA ILE A 359 15.87 18.99 -5.88
C ILE A 359 16.26 17.98 -6.97
N ASN A 360 17.55 17.74 -7.15
CA ASN A 360 18.03 16.72 -8.07
C ASN A 360 17.81 15.33 -7.47
N VAL A 361 16.97 14.53 -8.09
CA VAL A 361 16.72 13.14 -7.76
C VAL A 361 17.38 12.24 -8.80
N SER A 362 18.17 11.27 -8.36
CA SER A 362 18.77 10.24 -9.21
C SER A 362 18.49 8.87 -8.63
N SER A 363 18.43 7.85 -9.47
CA SER A 363 18.23 6.48 -8.99
C SER A 363 19.06 5.47 -9.78
N VAL A 364 19.43 4.39 -9.10
CA VAL A 364 20.12 3.23 -9.66
C VAL A 364 19.25 2.01 -9.41
N GLY A 365 19.11 1.14 -10.39
CA GLY A 365 18.34 -0.09 -10.26
C GLY A 365 17.36 -0.33 -11.40
N LYS A 366 16.14 -0.73 -11.07
CA LYS A 366 15.09 -1.02 -12.05
C LYS A 366 13.95 -0.01 -11.94
N LYS A 367 13.15 0.02 -13.00
CA LYS A 367 11.89 0.78 -13.06
C LYS A 367 10.95 0.34 -11.93
N THR A 368 10.31 1.28 -11.28
CA THR A 368 9.36 1.07 -10.20
C THR A 368 7.99 0.59 -10.69
N VAL A 369 7.06 0.31 -9.78
CA VAL A 369 5.75 -0.33 -10.09
C VAL A 369 4.76 0.58 -10.83
N GLY A 370 4.77 1.89 -10.56
CA GLY A 370 3.78 2.84 -11.11
C GLY A 370 2.46 2.85 -10.34
N LYS A 371 2.50 2.74 -9.01
CA LYS A 371 1.32 2.89 -8.18
C LYS A 371 1.18 4.33 -7.68
N VAL A 372 0.38 5.12 -8.37
CA VAL A 372 0.13 6.55 -8.06
C VAL A 372 -1.19 6.78 -7.32
N GLN A 373 -1.92 5.72 -6.98
CA GLN A 373 -3.19 5.79 -6.27
C GLN A 373 -3.01 5.44 -4.79
N GLY A 374 -3.79 6.12 -3.96
CA GLY A 374 -3.86 5.87 -2.53
C GLY A 374 -5.21 5.30 -2.09
N SER A 375 -5.18 4.54 -1.01
CA SER A 375 -6.34 3.93 -0.37
C SER A 375 -6.64 4.53 1.00
N VAL A 376 -7.79 4.22 1.54
CA VAL A 376 -8.18 4.39 2.94
C VAL A 376 -8.74 3.09 3.48
N THR A 377 -8.60 2.85 4.78
CA THR A 377 -9.31 1.76 5.42
C THR A 377 -10.72 2.20 5.75
N LEU A 378 -11.71 1.48 5.22
CA LEU A 378 -13.12 1.71 5.50
C LEU A 378 -13.64 0.55 6.35
N TYR A 379 -14.24 0.89 7.49
CA TYR A 379 -14.81 -0.03 8.46
C TYR A 379 -16.32 0.03 8.40
N ASP A 380 -17.01 -1.06 8.75
CA ASP A 380 -18.46 -1.07 8.86
C ASP A 380 -18.91 -0.35 10.13
N SER A 381 -19.05 0.95 10.00
CA SER A 381 -19.49 1.89 11.05
C SER A 381 -20.20 3.07 10.39
N ASP A 382 -20.92 3.87 11.16
CA ASP A 382 -21.71 5.00 10.64
C ASP A 382 -20.91 6.01 9.82
N ASN A 383 -19.61 6.08 10.05
CA ASN A 383 -18.72 7.03 9.38
C ASN A 383 -17.50 6.38 8.72
N TYR A 384 -17.56 5.08 8.53
CA TYR A 384 -16.51 4.25 7.93
C TYR A 384 -15.15 4.30 8.64
N THR A 385 -15.09 4.82 9.88
CA THR A 385 -13.85 4.82 10.66
C THR A 385 -13.85 3.75 11.74
N ARG A 386 -12.66 3.36 12.19
CA ARG A 386 -12.44 2.38 13.28
C ARG A 386 -13.16 2.74 14.59
N THR A 387 -13.38 4.02 14.81
CA THR A 387 -14.04 4.59 16.02
C THR A 387 -15.39 5.19 15.72
N GLY A 388 -15.97 4.90 14.57
CA GLY A 388 -17.34 5.29 14.23
C GLY A 388 -18.34 4.66 15.19
N GLU A 389 -19.46 5.34 15.40
CA GLU A 389 -20.61 4.76 16.10
C GLU A 389 -21.08 3.54 15.29
N ASN A 390 -21.69 2.56 15.98
CA ASN A 390 -22.22 1.33 15.37
C ASN A 390 -21.18 0.51 14.57
N LEU A 391 -19.91 0.53 14.98
CA LEU A 391 -18.93 -0.39 14.39
C LEU A 391 -19.46 -1.83 14.54
N ALA A 392 -19.51 -2.56 13.43
CA ALA A 392 -19.98 -3.94 13.40
C ALA A 392 -19.19 -4.80 14.38
N SER A 393 -19.93 -5.57 15.20
CA SER A 393 -19.35 -6.46 16.23
C SER A 393 -19.42 -7.94 15.85
N ASN A 394 -20.07 -8.26 14.74
CA ASN A 394 -20.30 -9.61 14.24
C ASN A 394 -19.33 -10.03 13.14
N HIS A 395 -18.49 -9.12 12.67
CA HIS A 395 -17.42 -9.39 11.68
C HIS A 395 -16.28 -8.38 11.77
N ASN A 396 -15.14 -8.72 11.15
CA ASN A 396 -13.94 -7.87 11.05
C ASN A 396 -13.63 -7.44 9.60
N TRP A 397 -14.59 -7.50 8.69
CA TRP A 397 -14.37 -7.06 7.31
C TRP A 397 -14.03 -5.57 7.25
N ALA A 398 -13.03 -5.24 6.46
CA ALA A 398 -12.70 -3.86 6.10
C ALA A 398 -12.26 -3.76 4.63
N LEU A 399 -12.48 -2.59 4.05
CA LEU A 399 -12.16 -2.33 2.64
C LEU A 399 -10.92 -1.45 2.54
N GLN A 400 -10.14 -1.68 1.50
CA GLN A 400 -9.02 -0.83 1.07
C GLN A 400 -9.21 -0.45 -0.41
N PRO A 401 -10.28 0.27 -0.77
CA PRO A 401 -10.45 0.72 -2.13
C PRO A 401 -9.43 1.81 -2.46
N LEU A 402 -9.02 1.91 -3.70
CA LEU A 402 -8.34 3.10 -4.20
C LEU A 402 -9.35 4.25 -4.22
N VAL A 403 -9.01 5.36 -3.57
CA VAL A 403 -9.91 6.51 -3.37
C VAL A 403 -9.39 7.81 -3.93
N LEU A 404 -8.07 7.88 -4.17
CA LEU A 404 -7.40 9.07 -4.65
C LEU A 404 -6.27 8.72 -5.63
N GLU A 405 -5.93 9.68 -6.47
CA GLU A 405 -4.69 9.77 -7.23
C GLU A 405 -3.82 10.86 -6.62
N ILE A 406 -2.50 10.65 -6.54
CA ILE A 406 -1.59 11.61 -5.94
C ILE A 406 -0.62 12.18 -6.98
N LYS A 407 -0.36 13.49 -6.90
CA LYS A 407 0.51 14.24 -7.81
C LYS A 407 1.47 15.11 -7.01
N ASN A 408 2.61 15.44 -7.61
CA ASN A 408 3.54 16.42 -7.06
C ASN A 408 3.02 17.87 -7.27
N LYS A 409 3.79 18.87 -6.84
CA LYS A 409 3.41 20.29 -6.98
C LYS A 409 3.24 20.75 -8.43
N ASP A 410 3.90 20.09 -9.37
CA ASP A 410 3.82 20.40 -10.81
C ASP A 410 2.67 19.65 -11.49
N ASN A 411 1.79 19.04 -10.70
CA ASN A 411 0.60 18.31 -11.14
C ASN A 411 0.92 17.04 -11.95
N PHE A 412 2.05 16.40 -11.64
CA PHE A 412 2.61 15.28 -12.36
C PHE A 412 2.75 14.05 -11.47
N ASN A 413 2.60 12.85 -12.05
CA ASN A 413 2.93 11.54 -11.48
C ASN A 413 3.38 10.56 -12.58
N GLU A 414 3.86 9.37 -12.19
CA GLU A 414 4.41 8.34 -13.10
C GLU A 414 3.61 7.03 -12.98
N PRO A 415 2.42 6.92 -13.63
CA PRO A 415 1.56 5.75 -13.50
C PRO A 415 2.18 4.48 -14.11
N ASP A 416 3.17 4.62 -14.97
CA ASP A 416 3.92 3.50 -15.56
C ASP A 416 5.18 3.13 -14.76
N GLY A 417 5.47 3.84 -13.65
CA GLY A 417 6.67 3.67 -12.84
C GLY A 417 7.83 4.57 -13.24
N ILE A 418 8.63 4.93 -12.25
CA ILE A 418 9.79 5.82 -12.39
C ILE A 418 10.96 5.04 -13.02
N THR A 419 11.42 5.50 -14.16
CA THR A 419 12.60 4.93 -14.83
C THR A 419 13.88 5.38 -14.13
N PRO A 420 14.80 4.48 -13.75
CA PRO A 420 16.01 4.85 -13.04
C PRO A 420 16.97 5.67 -13.91
N THR A 421 17.79 6.51 -13.26
CA THR A 421 18.87 7.27 -13.90
C THR A 421 19.95 6.35 -14.48
N VAL A 422 20.23 5.24 -13.78
CA VAL A 422 21.13 4.18 -14.21
C VAL A 422 20.43 2.85 -14.04
N GLU A 423 20.18 2.16 -15.14
CA GLU A 423 19.55 0.85 -15.10
C GLU A 423 20.57 -0.22 -14.71
N LEU A 424 20.26 -0.98 -13.66
CA LEU A 424 21.05 -2.12 -13.18
C LEU A 424 20.13 -3.09 -12.44
N SER A 425 20.14 -4.36 -12.86
CA SER A 425 19.39 -5.43 -12.18
C SER A 425 20.17 -5.99 -11.01
N GLU A 426 19.49 -6.54 -10.01
CA GLU A 426 20.10 -7.43 -9.04
C GLU A 426 20.60 -8.71 -9.74
N ASP A 427 21.81 -9.13 -9.40
CA ASP A 427 22.38 -10.41 -9.82
C ASP A 427 22.08 -11.46 -8.74
N PHE A 428 21.15 -12.37 -8.98
CA PHE A 428 20.75 -13.40 -8.00
C PHE A 428 21.87 -14.40 -7.70
N GLY A 429 22.92 -14.42 -8.49
CA GLY A 429 24.17 -15.17 -8.21
C GLY A 429 25.18 -14.38 -7.37
N ASN A 430 24.96 -13.06 -7.22
CA ASN A 430 25.85 -12.17 -6.46
C ASN A 430 25.10 -10.93 -5.97
N LEU A 431 24.21 -11.09 -4.99
CA LEU A 431 23.47 -9.96 -4.41
C LEU A 431 24.33 -9.03 -3.55
N GLY A 432 25.48 -9.49 -3.08
CA GLY A 432 26.31 -8.77 -2.13
C GLY A 432 25.64 -8.58 -0.77
N GLU A 433 26.28 -7.82 0.11
CA GLU A 433 25.80 -7.50 1.45
C GLU A 433 25.20 -6.10 1.48
N LEU A 434 23.97 -5.95 2.00
CA LEU A 434 23.29 -4.66 2.11
C LEU A 434 24.08 -3.68 2.97
N GLY A 435 24.26 -2.48 2.47
CA GLY A 435 25.07 -1.44 3.13
C GLY A 435 26.57 -1.58 2.93
N GLU A 436 27.05 -2.59 2.17
CA GLU A 436 28.46 -2.80 1.83
C GLU A 436 28.72 -2.62 0.32
N ARG A 437 29.96 -2.31 -0.05
CA ARG A 437 30.34 -2.15 -1.47
C ARG A 437 30.35 -3.46 -2.27
N SER A 438 30.20 -4.59 -1.59
CA SER A 438 29.95 -5.87 -2.25
C SER A 438 28.57 -5.94 -2.91
N ASP A 439 27.62 -5.08 -2.49
CA ASP A 439 26.30 -4.91 -3.15
C ASP A 439 26.48 -4.10 -4.45
N PRO A 440 26.23 -4.69 -5.62
CA PRO A 440 26.43 -4.02 -6.91
C PRO A 440 25.60 -2.75 -7.11
N LEU A 441 24.37 -2.69 -6.57
CA LEU A 441 23.51 -1.50 -6.68
C LEU A 441 24.03 -0.35 -5.82
N LEU A 442 24.48 -0.65 -4.60
CA LEU A 442 25.08 0.34 -3.71
C LEU A 442 26.42 0.84 -4.26
N ASP A 443 27.32 -0.05 -4.67
CA ASP A 443 28.60 0.35 -5.26
C ASP A 443 28.40 1.24 -6.49
N ARG A 444 27.48 0.87 -7.38
CA ARG A 444 27.15 1.67 -8.55
C ARG A 444 26.60 3.06 -8.19
N THR A 445 25.80 3.16 -7.12
CA THR A 445 25.28 4.44 -6.65
C THR A 445 26.39 5.32 -6.07
N ILE A 446 27.33 4.74 -5.33
CA ILE A 446 28.51 5.46 -4.82
C ILE A 446 29.37 5.98 -5.99
N VAL A 447 29.59 5.19 -7.03
CA VAL A 447 30.32 5.61 -8.24
C VAL A 447 29.58 6.76 -8.95
N LEU A 448 28.23 6.72 -9.02
CA LEU A 448 27.45 7.81 -9.58
C LEU A 448 27.63 9.12 -8.79
N ILE A 449 27.64 9.04 -7.47
CA ILE A 449 27.89 10.20 -6.58
C ILE A 449 29.28 10.77 -6.81
N ALA A 450 30.29 9.94 -6.83
CA ALA A 450 31.69 10.35 -6.91
C ALA A 450 32.09 10.94 -8.27
N THR A 451 31.51 10.42 -9.36
CA THR A 451 31.96 10.74 -10.72
C THR A 451 30.93 11.46 -11.58
N GLY A 452 29.65 11.44 -11.20
CA GLY A 452 28.52 11.87 -12.04
C GLY A 452 28.30 10.98 -13.26
N SER A 453 29.07 9.90 -13.45
CA SER A 453 29.01 9.03 -14.62
C SER A 453 27.76 8.16 -14.61
N ARG A 454 26.97 8.26 -15.68
CA ARG A 454 25.81 7.38 -15.93
C ARG A 454 26.21 6.12 -16.73
N SER A 455 27.42 6.05 -17.25
CA SER A 455 27.90 4.93 -18.05
C SER A 455 28.14 3.70 -17.17
N LEU A 456 27.67 2.53 -17.60
CA LEU A 456 28.03 1.25 -17.02
C LEU A 456 29.42 0.87 -17.53
N ASN A 457 30.45 0.94 -16.68
CA ASN A 457 31.79 0.48 -17.01
C ASN A 457 31.97 -1.05 -16.88
N SER A 458 30.95 -1.78 -16.45
CA SER A 458 30.95 -3.23 -16.37
C SER A 458 30.23 -3.83 -17.57
N LYS A 459 30.78 -4.89 -18.15
CA LYS A 459 29.99 -5.81 -18.96
C LYS A 459 28.81 -6.26 -18.10
N SER A 460 27.58 -5.85 -18.47
CA SER A 460 26.39 -6.55 -18.00
C SER A 460 26.67 -8.04 -18.26
N ASN A 461 26.64 -8.85 -17.20
CA ASN A 461 26.63 -10.28 -17.41
C ASN A 461 25.44 -10.53 -18.34
N ASP A 462 25.68 -11.21 -19.47
CA ASP A 462 24.74 -11.54 -20.51
C ASP A 462 23.72 -12.60 -20.06
N PHE A 463 23.31 -12.54 -18.76
CA PHE A 463 22.19 -13.35 -18.30
C PHE A 463 20.90 -12.68 -18.77
N SER A 464 20.05 -13.45 -19.43
CA SER A 464 18.67 -13.07 -19.70
C SER A 464 18.08 -12.52 -18.40
N GLU A 465 17.41 -11.39 -18.47
CA GLU A 465 16.83 -10.76 -17.29
C GLU A 465 15.76 -11.69 -16.70
N LEU A 466 16.14 -12.33 -15.59
CA LEU A 466 15.24 -13.27 -14.91
C LEU A 466 13.99 -12.55 -14.42
N LYS A 467 12.82 -13.09 -14.72
CA LYS A 467 11.55 -12.44 -14.38
C LYS A 467 11.12 -12.76 -12.95
N GLN A 468 11.18 -11.76 -12.10
CA GLN A 468 10.52 -11.81 -10.79
C GLN A 468 9.00 -11.87 -10.97
N ILE A 469 8.31 -12.73 -10.23
CA ILE A 469 6.86 -12.94 -10.31
C ILE A 469 6.11 -12.56 -9.04
N SER A 470 6.76 -12.61 -7.86
CA SER A 470 6.15 -12.32 -6.57
C SER A 470 7.23 -12.08 -5.50
N ASN A 471 6.81 -11.78 -4.28
CA ASN A 471 7.68 -11.66 -3.11
C ASN A 471 6.90 -11.90 -1.80
N SER A 472 7.63 -12.13 -0.70
CA SER A 472 7.05 -12.41 0.61
C SER A 472 6.07 -11.36 1.10
N LYS A 473 6.33 -10.07 0.83
CA LYS A 473 5.48 -8.95 1.30
C LYS A 473 4.11 -8.91 0.63
N GLU A 474 3.94 -9.49 -0.56
CA GLU A 474 2.63 -9.59 -1.20
C GLU A 474 1.62 -10.43 -0.42
N ASN A 475 2.11 -11.27 0.51
CA ASN A 475 1.26 -12.05 1.42
C ASN A 475 0.80 -11.24 2.64
N TYR A 476 1.40 -10.09 2.92
CA TYR A 476 0.99 -9.27 4.05
C TYR A 476 -0.23 -8.42 3.70
N PRO A 477 -1.19 -8.23 4.63
CA PRO A 477 -2.34 -7.35 4.38
C PRO A 477 -1.97 -5.94 3.94
N SER A 478 -0.76 -5.45 4.30
CA SER A 478 -0.23 -4.13 3.93
C SER A 478 0.79 -4.15 2.78
N GLY A 479 0.95 -5.23 2.06
CA GLY A 479 2.04 -5.47 1.09
C GLY A 479 2.27 -4.34 0.11
N ASN A 480 1.83 -3.96 -0.91
CA ASN A 480 2.16 -2.84 -1.80
C ASN A 480 1.15 -1.70 -1.68
N ASN A 481 1.17 -0.97 -0.56
CA ASN A 481 0.10 0.00 -0.26
C ASN A 481 0.59 1.42 -0.08
N MET A 482 -0.14 2.37 -0.66
CA MET A 482 -0.15 3.77 -0.28
C MET A 482 -1.49 4.06 0.37
N PHE A 483 -1.46 4.54 1.61
CA PHE A 483 -2.67 4.84 2.34
C PHE A 483 -2.59 6.18 3.09
N ILE A 484 -3.75 6.73 3.33
CA ILE A 484 -3.94 7.88 4.21
C ILE A 484 -4.99 7.53 5.25
N GLU A 485 -4.81 8.01 6.47
CA GLU A 485 -5.84 7.92 7.49
C GLU A 485 -6.95 8.95 7.21
N LEU A 486 -8.21 8.55 7.32
CA LEU A 486 -9.33 9.49 7.22
C LEU A 486 -9.28 10.50 8.38
N LYS A 487 -8.61 11.61 8.17
CA LYS A 487 -8.25 12.60 9.19
C LYS A 487 -9.40 13.47 9.70
N ASN A 488 -10.61 13.41 9.11
CA ASN A 488 -11.60 14.46 9.36
C ASN A 488 -12.99 13.95 9.70
N LYS A 489 -13.42 14.17 10.95
CA LYS A 489 -14.84 14.12 11.36
C LYS A 489 -15.77 14.95 10.45
N LYS A 490 -15.27 15.94 9.71
CA LYS A 490 -16.03 16.75 8.75
C LYS A 490 -16.33 16.00 7.46
N LEU A 491 -15.43 15.15 6.98
CA LEU A 491 -15.64 14.27 5.83
C LEU A 491 -16.80 13.31 6.14
N ASN A 492 -16.75 12.72 7.31
CA ASN A 492 -17.68 11.70 7.77
C ASN A 492 -19.13 12.20 7.97
N LYS A 493 -19.35 13.48 8.29
CA LYS A 493 -20.70 14.06 8.46
C LYS A 493 -21.37 14.50 7.17
N LYS A 494 -20.62 14.68 6.07
CA LYS A 494 -21.17 15.15 4.79
C LYS A 494 -21.42 14.03 3.77
N VAL A 495 -20.83 12.83 3.98
CA VAL A 495 -20.93 11.68 3.08
C VAL A 495 -22.02 10.69 3.51
N GLN A 496 -22.74 10.95 4.60
CA GLN A 496 -23.89 10.14 5.07
C GLN A 496 -25.12 10.29 4.18
#